data_d5b3e18dd65182f51c4460ce74b3df5d
#
_entry.id   d5b3e18dd65182f51c4460ce74b3df5d
#
_cell.length_a   1.000
_cell.length_b   1.000
_cell.length_c   1.000
_cell.angle_alpha   90.00
_cell.angle_beta   90.00
_cell.angle_gamma   90.00
#
_symmetry.space_group_name_H-M   'P 1'
#
loop_
_entity.id
_entity.type
_entity.pdbx_description
1 polymer ?
#
loop_
_entity_poly.entity_id
_entity_poly.type
_entity_poly.pdbx_seq_one_letter_code
_entity_poly.pdbx_strand_id
1 'polypeptide(L)'
;MIQDIWPKHLDNQYKNLKPGKGDTVFYFQGSSLLARPSGHFNSQNPEENVLIYPQYDEFVQGIKSSYGDKAVDNFEFIYLLSIDEEHFFLARKTGSLERGTFLGEMADSAVHKDMYSFVRGYEFIGVDSFRKAQPREHAYAAITAFHLYGWYRDNHFCGRCGKPLKHDDKQRMLRCDCCKNMVFPKICPAVIVAVTDKDRILLTKYAGRTYRNYALIAGFTEIGETTEETVSREVMEEVGVKVKNITYYKSQPVSYTHLRAHETTLHL
;
A
#
# COMPACT_ATOMS: atom_id res chain seq x y z
N MET A 1 -4.13 -15.04 -3.67
CA MET A 1 -3.33 -13.86 -3.21
C MET A 1 -4.08 -12.58 -3.56
N ILE A 2 -3.73 -11.41 -3.02
CA ILE A 2 -4.49 -10.18 -3.27
C ILE A 2 -4.55 -9.80 -4.76
N GLN A 3 -3.52 -10.10 -5.52
CA GLN A 3 -3.45 -9.88 -6.97
C GLN A 3 -4.22 -10.91 -7.82
N ASP A 4 -4.81 -11.92 -7.21
CA ASP A 4 -5.58 -12.93 -7.94
C ASP A 4 -6.98 -12.37 -8.22
N ILE A 5 -7.09 -11.44 -9.17
CA ILE A 5 -8.30 -10.70 -9.53
C ILE A 5 -8.92 -11.17 -10.86
N TRP A 6 -8.39 -12.26 -11.46
CA TRP A 6 -8.95 -12.80 -12.72
C TRP A 6 -10.48 -12.98 -12.63
N PRO A 7 -11.28 -12.62 -13.66
CA PRO A 7 -10.87 -12.23 -15.02
C PRO A 7 -10.50 -10.77 -15.21
N LYS A 8 -10.49 -9.97 -14.16
CA LYS A 8 -10.10 -8.56 -14.20
C LYS A 8 -8.59 -8.40 -14.47
N HIS A 9 -8.23 -7.34 -15.18
CA HIS A 9 -6.85 -7.04 -15.53
C HIS A 9 -6.40 -5.70 -14.94
N LEU A 10 -5.30 -5.71 -14.17
CA LEU A 10 -4.67 -4.51 -13.64
C LEU A 10 -3.65 -4.00 -14.66
N ASP A 11 -3.83 -2.75 -15.12
CA ASP A 11 -2.83 -1.99 -15.87
C ASP A 11 -2.18 -0.95 -14.92
N ASN A 12 -0.94 -1.22 -14.55
CA ASN A 12 -0.15 -0.37 -13.66
C ASN A 12 0.79 0.58 -14.44
N GLN A 13 0.67 0.66 -15.75
CA GLN A 13 1.42 1.61 -16.55
C GLN A 13 1.04 3.05 -16.17
N TYR A 14 2.04 3.88 -15.89
CA TYR A 14 1.79 5.28 -15.60
C TYR A 14 1.23 6.00 -16.83
N LYS A 15 0.14 6.72 -16.61
CA LYS A 15 -0.50 7.61 -17.59
C LYS A 15 -0.70 8.97 -16.93
N ASN A 16 -0.42 10.05 -17.66
CA ASN A 16 -0.67 11.41 -17.15
C ASN A 16 -2.12 11.81 -17.46
N LEU A 17 -3.08 11.10 -16.86
CA LEU A 17 -4.50 11.37 -17.02
C LEU A 17 -4.99 12.32 -15.93
N LYS A 18 -6.03 13.09 -16.28
CA LYS A 18 -6.82 13.85 -15.32
C LYS A 18 -8.08 13.07 -14.99
N PRO A 19 -8.55 13.10 -13.73
CA PRO A 19 -9.76 12.38 -13.35
C PRO A 19 -11.00 12.98 -14.02
N GLY A 20 -11.89 12.11 -14.44
CA GLY A 20 -13.20 12.41 -14.97
C GLY A 20 -14.31 11.97 -14.00
N LYS A 21 -15.55 12.28 -14.37
CA LYS A 21 -16.72 11.82 -13.63
C LYS A 21 -16.74 10.30 -13.59
N GLY A 22 -16.95 9.73 -12.40
CA GLY A 22 -17.01 8.29 -12.20
C GLY A 22 -15.68 7.62 -11.93
N ASP A 23 -14.54 8.31 -12.09
CA ASP A 23 -13.24 7.76 -11.71
C ASP A 23 -13.10 7.66 -10.19
N THR A 24 -12.50 6.56 -9.71
CA THR A 24 -12.34 6.29 -8.28
C THR A 24 -11.18 7.10 -7.70
N VAL A 25 -11.41 7.74 -6.55
CA VAL A 25 -10.43 8.56 -5.84
C VAL A 25 -10.07 7.95 -4.50
N PHE A 26 -8.79 7.67 -4.30
CA PHE A 26 -8.24 7.30 -3.01
C PHE A 26 -7.69 8.53 -2.28
N TYR A 27 -8.14 8.75 -1.05
CA TYR A 27 -7.64 9.81 -0.19
C TYR A 27 -7.25 9.24 1.17
N PHE A 28 -5.96 9.32 1.47
CA PHE A 28 -5.39 8.78 2.71
C PHE A 28 -5.12 9.87 3.74
N GLN A 29 -5.27 9.51 5.02
CA GLN A 29 -4.74 10.25 6.16
C GLN A 29 -4.01 9.25 7.07
N GLY A 30 -2.69 9.38 7.21
CA GLY A 30 -1.88 8.40 7.91
C GLY A 30 -2.02 7.00 7.32
N SER A 31 -2.48 6.04 8.12
CA SER A 31 -2.75 4.66 7.73
C SER A 31 -4.23 4.37 7.45
N SER A 32 -5.04 5.40 7.22
CA SER A 32 -6.46 5.24 6.96
C SER A 32 -6.84 5.81 5.59
N LEU A 33 -7.79 5.18 4.93
CA LEU A 33 -8.30 5.53 3.62
C LEU A 33 -9.78 5.92 3.74
N LEU A 34 -10.17 6.97 3.05
CA LEU A 34 -11.55 7.40 2.96
C LEU A 34 -12.38 6.38 2.17
N ALA A 35 -13.29 5.69 2.87
CA ALA A 35 -14.13 4.66 2.29
C ALA A 35 -15.50 4.62 2.98
N ARG A 36 -16.46 3.95 2.37
CA ARG A 36 -17.79 3.71 2.93
C ARG A 36 -18.08 2.20 2.90
N PRO A 37 -18.37 1.59 4.06
CA PRO A 37 -18.86 0.22 4.08
C PRO A 37 -20.23 0.12 3.40
N SER A 38 -20.41 -0.91 2.57
CA SER A 38 -21.73 -1.27 2.05
C SER A 38 -22.40 -2.23 3.03
N GLY A 39 -23.04 -1.70 4.06
CA GLY A 39 -23.64 -2.48 5.14
C GLY A 39 -22.89 -2.32 6.46
N HIS A 40 -23.10 -3.27 7.38
CA HIS A 40 -22.45 -3.24 8.68
C HIS A 40 -20.98 -3.66 8.56
N PHE A 41 -20.05 -2.78 9.00
CA PHE A 41 -18.62 -3.07 8.99
C PHE A 41 -18.26 -4.08 10.11
N ASN A 42 -17.73 -5.24 9.71
CA ASN A 42 -17.31 -6.29 10.61
C ASN A 42 -15.78 -6.37 10.68
N SER A 43 -15.20 -5.81 11.74
CA SER A 43 -13.75 -5.86 11.95
C SER A 43 -13.21 -7.26 12.28
N GLN A 44 -14.08 -8.15 12.76
CA GLN A 44 -13.71 -9.54 13.10
C GLN A 44 -13.75 -10.46 11.87
N ASN A 45 -14.58 -10.15 10.89
CA ASN A 45 -14.69 -10.89 9.63
C ASN A 45 -14.54 -9.95 8.42
N PRO A 46 -13.31 -9.46 8.14
CA PRO A 46 -13.07 -8.47 7.09
C PRO A 46 -13.45 -8.95 5.67
N GLU A 47 -13.54 -10.26 5.44
CA GLU A 47 -13.88 -10.84 4.12
C GLU A 47 -15.34 -10.58 3.72
N GLU A 48 -16.19 -10.20 4.68
CA GLU A 48 -17.59 -9.83 4.44
C GLU A 48 -17.74 -8.33 4.14
N ASN A 49 -16.72 -7.53 4.38
CA ASN A 49 -16.80 -6.10 4.20
C ASN A 49 -16.67 -5.73 2.73
N VAL A 50 -17.73 -5.15 2.18
CA VAL A 50 -17.69 -4.48 0.87
C VAL A 50 -17.38 -3.01 1.10
N LEU A 51 -16.28 -2.53 0.54
CA LEU A 51 -15.83 -1.14 0.67
C LEU A 51 -16.04 -0.40 -0.65
N ILE A 52 -16.63 0.78 -0.54
CA ILE A 52 -16.88 1.70 -1.65
C ILE A 52 -16.01 2.92 -1.44
N TYR A 53 -15.33 3.36 -2.49
CA TYR A 53 -14.50 4.54 -2.49
C TYR A 53 -15.20 5.69 -3.20
N PRO A 54 -14.94 6.96 -2.82
CA PRO A 54 -15.60 8.08 -3.46
C PRO A 54 -15.19 8.16 -4.94
N GLN A 55 -16.15 8.48 -5.79
CA GLN A 55 -15.90 8.90 -7.16
C GLN A 55 -15.44 10.35 -7.18
N TYR A 56 -14.75 10.75 -8.26
CA TYR A 56 -14.17 12.08 -8.37
C TYR A 56 -15.18 13.21 -8.16
N ASP A 57 -16.35 13.09 -8.75
CA ASP A 57 -17.41 14.08 -8.61
C ASP A 57 -17.97 14.15 -7.17
N GLU A 58 -18.15 13.02 -6.47
CA GLU A 58 -18.53 12.98 -5.06
C GLU A 58 -17.44 13.62 -4.17
N PHE A 59 -16.19 13.30 -4.43
CA PHE A 59 -15.06 13.83 -3.69
C PHE A 59 -14.94 15.36 -3.83
N VAL A 60 -15.00 15.86 -5.08
CA VAL A 60 -14.97 17.30 -5.38
C VAL A 60 -16.17 18.03 -4.76
N GLN A 61 -17.36 17.44 -4.87
CA GLN A 61 -18.58 18.03 -4.26
C GLN A 61 -18.45 18.09 -2.73
N GLY A 62 -17.87 17.09 -2.10
CA GLY A 62 -17.60 17.06 -0.67
C GLY A 62 -16.66 18.22 -0.24
N ILE A 63 -15.55 18.43 -0.99
CA ILE A 63 -14.63 19.55 -0.75
C ILE A 63 -15.36 20.88 -0.87
N LYS A 64 -16.10 21.10 -1.96
CA LYS A 64 -16.82 22.34 -2.22
C LYS A 64 -17.83 22.65 -1.13
N SER A 65 -18.60 21.66 -0.71
CA SER A 65 -19.62 21.80 0.32
C SER A 65 -19.04 22.12 1.70
N SER A 66 -17.85 21.57 2.01
CA SER A 66 -17.23 21.73 3.34
C SER A 66 -16.30 22.94 3.44
N TYR A 67 -15.61 23.29 2.34
CA TYR A 67 -14.51 24.27 2.36
C TYR A 67 -14.61 25.35 1.29
N GLY A 68 -15.66 25.31 0.43
CA GLY A 68 -15.88 26.24 -0.68
C GLY A 68 -15.19 25.86 -1.98
N ASP A 69 -15.62 26.45 -3.11
CA ASP A 69 -15.20 26.05 -4.45
C ASP A 69 -13.68 26.10 -4.67
N LYS A 70 -13.02 27.13 -4.15
CA LYS A 70 -11.56 27.32 -4.29
C LYS A 70 -10.73 26.28 -3.53
N ALA A 71 -11.33 25.54 -2.61
CA ALA A 71 -10.61 24.54 -1.83
C ALA A 71 -10.19 23.32 -2.68
N VAL A 72 -10.81 23.11 -3.84
CA VAL A 72 -10.42 22.06 -4.79
C VAL A 72 -9.02 22.31 -5.34
N ASP A 73 -8.61 23.58 -5.52
CA ASP A 73 -7.29 23.97 -6.00
C ASP A 73 -6.15 23.58 -5.04
N ASN A 74 -6.50 23.24 -3.78
CA ASN A 74 -5.57 22.72 -2.80
C ASN A 74 -5.34 21.20 -2.92
N PHE A 75 -5.95 20.54 -3.88
CA PHE A 75 -5.77 19.12 -4.11
C PHE A 75 -5.13 18.85 -5.47
N GLU A 76 -4.19 17.92 -5.48
CA GLU A 76 -3.62 17.32 -6.68
C GLU A 76 -4.20 15.92 -6.83
N PHE A 77 -4.58 15.56 -8.06
CA PHE A 77 -5.08 14.23 -8.40
C PHE A 77 -4.09 13.54 -9.31
N ILE A 78 -3.54 12.44 -8.85
CA ILE A 78 -2.49 11.69 -9.54
C ILE A 78 -3.06 10.37 -10.02
N TYR A 79 -2.97 10.10 -11.33
CA TYR A 79 -3.32 8.78 -11.88
C TYR A 79 -2.42 7.69 -11.29
N LEU A 80 -3.04 6.61 -10.80
CA LEU A 80 -2.32 5.50 -10.21
C LEU A 80 -2.24 4.29 -11.14
N LEU A 81 -3.39 3.78 -11.55
CA LEU A 81 -3.56 2.54 -12.31
C LEU A 81 -4.98 2.46 -12.87
N SER A 82 -5.24 1.48 -13.72
CA SER A 82 -6.60 1.06 -14.04
C SER A 82 -6.79 -0.44 -13.82
N ILE A 83 -8.03 -0.83 -13.59
CA ILE A 83 -8.48 -2.22 -13.61
C ILE A 83 -9.60 -2.29 -14.65
N ASP A 84 -9.32 -2.96 -15.76
CA ASP A 84 -10.13 -2.89 -16.98
C ASP A 84 -10.35 -1.41 -17.39
N GLU A 85 -11.61 -0.97 -17.47
CA GLU A 85 -11.97 0.42 -17.84
C GLU A 85 -12.06 1.38 -16.64
N GLU A 86 -11.89 0.88 -15.42
CA GLU A 86 -11.97 1.71 -14.22
C GLU A 86 -10.61 2.33 -13.89
N HIS A 87 -10.58 3.67 -13.75
CA HIS A 87 -9.38 4.41 -13.40
C HIS A 87 -9.36 4.78 -11.92
N PHE A 88 -8.16 4.71 -11.34
CA PHE A 88 -7.93 5.01 -9.93
C PHE A 88 -6.93 6.15 -9.77
N PHE A 89 -7.29 7.14 -8.97
CA PHE A 89 -6.50 8.33 -8.69
C PHE A 89 -6.19 8.47 -7.21
N LEU A 90 -5.03 9.04 -6.92
CA LEU A 90 -4.67 9.49 -5.57
C LEU A 90 -4.98 10.98 -5.45
N ALA A 91 -5.81 11.36 -4.49
CA ALA A 91 -5.95 12.76 -4.08
C ALA A 91 -4.89 13.08 -3.01
N ARG A 92 -4.16 14.18 -3.21
CA ARG A 92 -3.20 14.73 -2.25
C ARG A 92 -3.51 16.19 -1.99
N LYS A 93 -3.41 16.61 -0.74
CA LYS A 93 -3.49 18.03 -0.39
C LYS A 93 -2.16 18.70 -0.71
N THR A 94 -2.18 19.76 -1.54
CA THR A 94 -0.99 20.54 -1.87
C THR A 94 -0.60 21.46 -0.73
N GLY A 95 0.70 21.66 -0.48
CA GLY A 95 1.20 22.63 0.50
C GLY A 95 1.16 22.19 1.96
N SER A 96 0.60 21.04 2.30
CA SER A 96 0.70 20.47 3.64
C SER A 96 1.79 19.42 3.70
N LEU A 97 2.81 19.64 4.50
CA LEU A 97 3.61 18.55 5.06
C LEU A 97 2.67 17.79 6.00
N GLU A 98 2.12 16.68 5.57
CA GLU A 98 1.52 15.75 6.51
C GLU A 98 2.63 15.35 7.48
N ARG A 99 2.55 15.80 8.73
CA ARG A 99 3.42 15.30 9.79
C ARG A 99 3.06 13.83 9.96
N GLY A 100 3.84 12.97 9.30
CA GLY A 100 3.61 11.54 9.37
C GLY A 100 3.83 11.05 10.78
N THR A 101 2.85 10.40 11.35
CA THR A 101 3.07 9.45 12.42
C THR A 101 4.00 8.37 11.89
N PHE A 102 5.15 8.23 12.52
CA PHE A 102 6.12 7.17 12.23
C PHE A 102 5.47 5.81 12.48
N LEU A 103 5.85 4.77 11.75
CA LEU A 103 5.37 3.39 11.89
C LEU A 103 5.40 2.79 13.33
N GLY A 104 5.98 3.49 14.30
CA GLY A 104 5.99 3.10 15.71
C GLY A 104 4.76 3.54 16.52
N GLU A 105 3.96 4.48 16.01
CA GLU A 105 2.79 5.02 16.70
C GLU A 105 1.46 4.40 16.22
N MET A 106 1.50 3.18 15.68
CA MET A 106 0.29 2.44 15.28
C MET A 106 -0.63 2.04 16.45
N ALA A 107 -0.30 2.44 17.68
CA ALA A 107 -1.02 2.00 18.88
C ALA A 107 -1.88 3.08 19.53
N ASP A 108 -1.86 4.32 19.07
CA ASP A 108 -2.65 5.36 19.74
C ASP A 108 -3.95 5.65 18.99
N SER A 109 -4.98 4.85 19.34
CA SER A 109 -6.37 5.03 18.89
C SER A 109 -7.00 6.37 19.31
N ALA A 110 -6.25 7.22 20.02
CA ALA A 110 -6.70 8.52 20.49
C ALA A 110 -6.53 9.66 19.47
N VAL A 111 -5.63 9.51 18.47
CA VAL A 111 -5.36 10.55 17.45
C VAL A 111 -6.45 10.64 16.38
N HIS A 112 -7.33 9.64 16.29
CA HIS A 112 -8.35 9.56 15.23
C HIS A 112 -9.68 10.27 15.55
N LYS A 113 -9.83 10.91 16.70
CA LYS A 113 -11.12 11.48 17.12
C LYS A 113 -11.60 12.71 16.33
N ASP A 114 -10.72 13.36 15.56
CA ASP A 114 -11.06 14.59 14.83
C ASP A 114 -11.05 14.45 13.30
N MET A 115 -10.98 13.21 12.78
CA MET A 115 -10.99 12.98 11.33
C MET A 115 -12.43 12.89 10.79
N TYR A 116 -13.09 14.02 10.67
CA TYR A 116 -14.39 14.09 10.00
C TYR A 116 -14.20 13.98 8.49
N SER A 117 -14.95 13.07 7.87
CA SER A 117 -15.05 13.01 6.42
C SER A 117 -15.81 14.22 5.89
N PHE A 118 -15.22 14.91 4.91
CA PHE A 118 -15.92 15.95 4.15
C PHE A 118 -16.78 15.37 3.03
N VAL A 119 -16.70 14.07 2.76
CA VAL A 119 -17.58 13.38 1.81
C VAL A 119 -18.66 12.65 2.59
N ARG A 120 -19.90 13.05 2.36
CA ARG A 120 -21.06 12.53 3.12
C ARG A 120 -21.17 11.02 3.04
N GLY A 121 -21.24 10.36 4.19
CA GLY A 121 -21.40 8.90 4.29
C GLY A 121 -20.12 8.10 4.14
N TYR A 122 -18.97 8.76 3.99
CA TYR A 122 -17.64 8.12 4.00
C TYR A 122 -16.94 8.37 5.34
N GLU A 123 -16.07 7.44 5.71
CA GLU A 123 -15.26 7.53 6.92
C GLU A 123 -13.83 7.04 6.65
N PHE A 124 -12.90 7.36 7.55
CA PHE A 124 -11.53 6.88 7.43
C PHE A 124 -11.40 5.49 8.04
N ILE A 125 -11.14 4.50 7.21
CA ILE A 125 -11.01 3.10 7.58
C ILE A 125 -9.53 2.70 7.51
N GLY A 126 -9.04 2.02 8.54
CA GLY A 126 -7.65 1.55 8.62
C GLY A 126 -7.29 0.58 7.49
N VAL A 127 -6.10 0.77 6.89
CA VAL A 127 -5.65 -0.02 5.73
C VAL A 127 -5.50 -1.51 6.01
N ASP A 128 -5.36 -1.92 7.26
CA ASP A 128 -5.30 -3.34 7.64
C ASP A 128 -6.58 -4.09 7.25
N SER A 129 -7.71 -3.38 7.17
CA SER A 129 -9.01 -3.94 6.79
C SER A 129 -9.14 -4.22 5.29
N PHE A 130 -8.31 -3.59 4.43
CA PHE A 130 -8.50 -3.67 2.97
C PHE A 130 -8.05 -5.00 2.38
N ARG A 131 -7.05 -5.66 2.94
CA ARG A 131 -6.51 -6.91 2.36
C ARG A 131 -7.53 -8.01 2.13
N LYS A 132 -8.60 -7.99 2.93
CA LYS A 132 -9.67 -8.99 2.89
C LYS A 132 -11.00 -8.41 2.41
N ALA A 133 -11.07 -7.10 2.20
CA ALA A 133 -12.29 -6.43 1.76
C ALA A 133 -12.68 -6.83 0.33
N GLN A 134 -13.95 -6.62 0.03
CA GLN A 134 -14.55 -6.85 -1.29
C GLN A 134 -14.93 -5.50 -1.93
N PRO A 135 -15.00 -5.41 -3.26
CA PRO A 135 -14.51 -6.41 -4.20
C PRO A 135 -12.98 -6.50 -4.17
N ARG A 136 -12.43 -7.68 -4.47
CA ARG A 136 -10.99 -7.97 -4.33
C ARG A 136 -10.11 -7.06 -5.20
N GLU A 137 -10.56 -6.76 -6.40
CA GLU A 137 -9.86 -5.85 -7.31
C GLU A 137 -9.72 -4.44 -6.73
N HIS A 138 -10.74 -3.92 -6.06
CA HIS A 138 -10.67 -2.63 -5.38
C HIS A 138 -9.77 -2.68 -4.14
N ALA A 139 -9.79 -3.77 -3.39
CA ALA A 139 -8.86 -3.98 -2.29
C ALA A 139 -7.40 -3.99 -2.78
N TYR A 140 -7.14 -4.64 -3.92
CA TYR A 140 -5.81 -4.65 -4.55
C TYR A 140 -5.39 -3.25 -5.03
N ALA A 141 -6.29 -2.51 -5.68
CA ALA A 141 -6.05 -1.13 -6.07
C ALA A 141 -5.75 -0.23 -4.87
N ALA A 142 -6.55 -0.35 -3.78
CA ALA A 142 -6.38 0.46 -2.57
C ALA A 142 -5.04 0.19 -1.86
N ILE A 143 -4.61 -1.07 -1.76
CA ILE A 143 -3.30 -1.42 -1.20
C ILE A 143 -2.17 -0.89 -2.08
N THR A 144 -2.27 -1.02 -3.40
CA THR A 144 -1.29 -0.46 -4.34
C THR A 144 -1.22 1.07 -4.23
N ALA A 145 -2.38 1.72 -4.11
CA ALA A 145 -2.48 3.15 -3.88
C ALA A 145 -1.82 3.59 -2.57
N PHE A 146 -2.00 2.82 -1.49
CA PHE A 146 -1.38 3.10 -0.20
C PHE A 146 0.15 3.10 -0.27
N HIS A 147 0.73 2.17 -1.04
CA HIS A 147 2.19 2.14 -1.26
C HIS A 147 2.69 3.39 -1.98
N LEU A 148 1.98 3.80 -3.03
CA LEU A 148 2.32 5.01 -3.77
C LEU A 148 2.10 6.26 -2.92
N TYR A 149 1.02 6.31 -2.13
CA TYR A 149 0.80 7.39 -1.17
C TYR A 149 1.97 7.53 -0.19
N GLY A 150 2.44 6.43 0.41
CA GLY A 150 3.61 6.44 1.27
C GLY A 150 4.85 7.00 0.57
N TRP A 151 5.11 6.55 -0.67
CA TRP A 151 6.23 7.05 -1.45
C TRP A 151 6.11 8.54 -1.76
N TYR A 152 4.95 9.06 -2.15
CA TYR A 152 4.72 10.48 -2.37
C TYR A 152 4.87 11.29 -1.08
N ARG A 153 4.34 10.79 0.04
CA ARG A 153 4.46 11.42 1.36
C ARG A 153 5.91 11.57 1.80
N ASP A 154 6.70 10.53 1.61
CA ASP A 154 8.08 10.46 2.12
C ASP A 154 9.09 11.16 1.19
N ASN A 155 8.68 11.61 0.01
CA ASN A 155 9.56 12.21 -1.00
C ASN A 155 9.11 13.61 -1.44
N HIS A 156 8.87 14.51 -0.50
CA HIS A 156 8.58 15.93 -0.79
C HIS A 156 9.81 16.71 -1.20
N PHE A 157 10.97 16.36 -0.61
CA PHE A 157 12.23 17.05 -0.82
C PHE A 157 13.30 16.11 -1.37
N CYS A 158 14.18 16.69 -2.19
CA CYS A 158 15.32 15.98 -2.75
C CYS A 158 16.34 15.62 -1.67
N GLY A 159 16.63 14.33 -1.47
CA GLY A 159 17.62 13.85 -0.52
C GLY A 159 19.07 14.28 -0.85
N ARG A 160 19.33 14.80 -2.07
CA ARG A 160 20.65 15.30 -2.48
C ARG A 160 20.86 16.78 -2.16
N CYS A 161 19.86 17.64 -2.39
CA CYS A 161 20.03 19.10 -2.28
C CYS A 161 18.94 19.81 -1.48
N GLY A 162 18.01 19.10 -0.87
CA GLY A 162 16.96 19.64 -0.01
C GLY A 162 15.88 20.45 -0.73
N LYS A 163 15.91 20.58 -2.06
CA LYS A 163 14.89 21.33 -2.81
C LYS A 163 13.64 20.49 -3.04
N PRO A 164 12.45 21.11 -3.21
CA PRO A 164 11.22 20.39 -3.50
C PRO A 164 11.36 19.51 -4.75
N LEU A 165 10.76 18.33 -4.68
CA LEU A 165 10.61 17.42 -5.82
C LEU A 165 9.29 17.70 -6.53
N LYS A 166 9.27 17.52 -7.84
CA LYS A 166 8.09 17.64 -8.69
C LYS A 166 7.80 16.32 -9.40
N HIS A 167 6.53 16.06 -9.61
CA HIS A 167 6.10 14.92 -10.41
C HIS A 167 6.54 15.09 -11.88
N ASP A 168 6.97 13.99 -12.49
CA ASP A 168 7.30 13.95 -13.91
C ASP A 168 6.07 13.61 -14.76
N ASP A 169 5.91 14.27 -15.89
CA ASP A 169 4.71 14.10 -16.74
C ASP A 169 4.73 12.80 -17.56
N LYS A 170 5.90 12.18 -17.72
CA LYS A 170 6.08 11.01 -18.60
C LYS A 170 6.24 9.71 -17.86
N GLN A 171 6.74 9.77 -16.63
CA GLN A 171 7.07 8.59 -15.84
C GLN A 171 6.59 8.75 -14.39
N ARG A 172 6.32 7.63 -13.75
CA ARG A 172 6.05 7.59 -12.30
C ARG A 172 7.33 7.83 -11.53
N MET A 173 7.78 9.07 -11.51
CA MET A 173 8.95 9.51 -10.76
C MET A 173 8.78 10.95 -10.26
N LEU A 174 9.58 11.29 -9.27
CA LEU A 174 9.76 12.66 -8.81
C LEU A 174 11.12 13.17 -9.27
N ARG A 175 11.18 14.40 -9.76
CA ARG A 175 12.39 15.04 -10.27
C ARG A 175 12.72 16.31 -9.49
N CYS A 176 13.99 16.51 -9.22
CA CYS A 176 14.50 17.76 -8.68
C CYS A 176 14.89 18.73 -9.80
N ASP A 177 14.26 19.89 -9.87
CA ASP A 177 14.60 20.92 -10.87
C ASP A 177 16.01 21.48 -10.67
N CYS A 178 16.51 21.49 -9.43
CA CYS A 178 17.83 22.05 -9.08
C CYS A 178 18.97 21.11 -9.49
N CYS A 179 19.01 19.88 -8.95
CA CYS A 179 20.16 18.98 -9.15
C CYS A 179 19.87 17.80 -10.08
N LYS A 180 18.68 17.78 -10.71
CA LYS A 180 18.23 16.76 -11.67
C LYS A 180 18.14 15.35 -11.09
N ASN A 181 18.19 15.21 -9.77
CA ASN A 181 18.00 13.92 -9.11
C ASN A 181 16.59 13.37 -9.43
N MET A 182 16.52 12.08 -9.71
CA MET A 182 15.29 11.35 -9.99
C MET A 182 15.02 10.36 -8.87
N VAL A 183 13.77 10.31 -8.40
CA VAL A 183 13.33 9.40 -7.34
C VAL A 183 12.16 8.58 -7.86
N PHE A 184 12.35 7.28 -7.97
CA PHE A 184 11.32 6.32 -8.38
C PHE A 184 10.65 5.69 -7.16
N PRO A 185 9.42 5.13 -7.31
CA PRO A 185 8.79 4.35 -6.24
C PRO A 185 9.73 3.25 -5.74
N LYS A 186 9.86 3.16 -4.42
CA LYS A 186 10.75 2.20 -3.79
C LYS A 186 10.13 0.81 -3.83
N ILE A 187 10.90 -0.16 -4.32
CA ILE A 187 10.59 -1.58 -4.27
C ILE A 187 11.69 -2.25 -3.44
N CYS A 188 11.31 -3.03 -2.42
CA CYS A 188 12.23 -3.78 -1.58
C CYS A 188 11.92 -5.27 -1.76
N PRO A 189 12.68 -5.98 -2.64
CA PRO A 189 12.50 -7.42 -2.82
C PRO A 189 12.74 -8.16 -1.50
N ALA A 190 11.93 -9.17 -1.26
CA ALA A 190 12.07 -10.03 -0.10
C ALA A 190 11.67 -11.45 -0.46
N VAL A 191 12.21 -12.41 0.26
CA VAL A 191 11.84 -13.82 0.15
C VAL A 191 10.99 -14.24 1.34
N ILE A 192 10.07 -15.18 1.10
CA ILE A 192 9.38 -15.94 2.14
C ILE A 192 9.61 -17.42 1.82
N VAL A 193 10.21 -18.16 2.75
CA VAL A 193 10.78 -19.47 2.49
C VAL A 193 10.08 -20.55 3.30
N ALA A 194 9.47 -21.51 2.61
CA ALA A 194 9.03 -22.76 3.21
C ALA A 194 10.18 -23.77 3.16
N VAL A 195 10.89 -23.96 4.28
CA VAL A 195 11.93 -24.97 4.41
C VAL A 195 11.28 -26.31 4.74
N THR A 196 11.44 -27.31 3.87
CA THR A 196 10.81 -28.62 4.04
C THR A 196 11.84 -29.75 4.11
N ASP A 197 11.53 -30.79 4.88
CA ASP A 197 12.25 -32.06 4.88
C ASP A 197 11.21 -33.19 4.88
N LYS A 198 11.02 -33.83 3.74
CA LYS A 198 9.97 -34.84 3.48
C LYS A 198 8.57 -34.25 3.75
N ASP A 199 7.90 -34.78 4.77
CA ASP A 199 6.56 -34.39 5.23
C ASP A 199 6.56 -33.30 6.29
N ARG A 200 7.72 -32.73 6.64
CA ARG A 200 7.87 -31.71 7.68
C ARG A 200 8.17 -30.37 7.07
N ILE A 201 7.63 -29.29 7.69
CA ILE A 201 7.92 -27.90 7.37
C ILE A 201 8.49 -27.20 8.60
N LEU A 202 9.53 -26.39 8.41
CA LEU A 202 10.10 -25.58 9.45
C LEU A 202 9.28 -24.29 9.61
N LEU A 203 8.83 -24.04 10.83
CA LEU A 203 8.10 -22.85 11.21
C LEU A 203 8.81 -22.15 12.37
N THR A 204 8.82 -20.83 12.35
CA THR A 204 9.35 -19.98 13.42
C THR A 204 8.22 -19.40 14.25
N LYS A 205 8.53 -18.97 15.49
CA LYS A 205 7.59 -18.30 16.38
C LYS A 205 8.31 -17.22 17.15
N TYR A 206 7.74 -16.03 17.20
CA TYR A 206 8.33 -14.92 17.95
C TYR A 206 8.22 -15.12 19.45
N ALA A 207 9.36 -15.09 20.14
CA ALA A 207 9.40 -15.08 21.60
C ALA A 207 9.06 -13.67 22.11
N GLY A 208 8.21 -13.58 23.13
CA GLY A 208 7.93 -12.34 23.87
C GLY A 208 7.10 -11.27 23.11
N ARG A 209 6.51 -11.61 21.96
CA ARG A 209 5.62 -10.68 21.23
C ARG A 209 4.14 -11.08 21.37
N THR A 210 3.25 -10.11 21.18
CA THR A 210 1.78 -10.32 21.19
C THR A 210 1.31 -11.22 20.05
N TYR A 211 2.06 -11.25 18.95
CA TYR A 211 1.77 -12.12 17.79
C TYR A 211 2.13 -13.57 18.13
N ARG A 212 1.12 -14.45 18.11
CA ARG A 212 1.25 -15.84 18.57
C ARG A 212 1.27 -16.90 17.46
N ASN A 213 1.05 -16.48 16.19
CA ASN A 213 1.03 -17.41 15.08
C ASN A 213 2.45 -17.85 14.68
N TYR A 214 2.52 -19.01 14.00
CA TYR A 214 3.74 -19.45 13.36
C TYR A 214 4.00 -18.66 12.09
N ALA A 215 5.27 -18.53 11.71
CA ALA A 215 5.70 -17.82 10.52
C ALA A 215 6.69 -18.67 9.71
N LEU A 216 6.76 -18.42 8.41
CA LEU A 216 7.84 -18.88 7.56
C LEU A 216 9.05 -17.94 7.73
N ILE A 217 10.23 -18.41 7.34
CA ILE A 217 11.43 -17.58 7.32
C ILE A 217 11.25 -16.53 6.22
N ALA A 218 11.62 -15.28 6.52
CA ALA A 218 11.47 -14.20 5.56
C ALA A 218 12.50 -13.10 5.80
N GLY A 219 13.08 -12.59 4.71
CA GLY A 219 14.00 -11.47 4.79
C GLY A 219 14.15 -10.73 3.47
N PHE A 220 14.84 -9.59 3.55
CA PHE A 220 15.07 -8.73 2.39
C PHE A 220 16.28 -9.18 1.59
N THR A 221 16.18 -9.01 0.27
CA THR A 221 17.30 -9.18 -0.64
C THR A 221 18.26 -8.01 -0.49
N GLU A 222 19.54 -8.29 -0.29
CA GLU A 222 20.59 -7.29 -0.26
C GLU A 222 21.05 -6.92 -1.68
N ILE A 223 21.64 -5.74 -1.82
CA ILE A 223 22.20 -5.30 -3.12
C ILE A 223 23.30 -6.26 -3.55
N GLY A 224 23.14 -6.87 -4.71
CA GLY A 224 24.10 -7.83 -5.27
C GLY A 224 23.74 -9.29 -5.04
N GLU A 225 22.72 -9.58 -4.26
CA GLU A 225 22.23 -10.95 -4.10
C GLU A 225 21.20 -11.35 -5.17
N THR A 226 21.24 -12.60 -5.56
CA THR A 226 20.10 -13.27 -6.21
C THR A 226 19.06 -13.68 -5.16
N THR A 227 17.84 -14.00 -5.59
CA THR A 227 16.80 -14.50 -4.67
C THR A 227 17.19 -15.81 -4.00
N GLU A 228 17.93 -16.68 -4.70
CA GLU A 228 18.45 -17.96 -4.17
C GLU A 228 19.54 -17.75 -3.11
N GLU A 229 20.40 -16.76 -3.29
CA GLU A 229 21.41 -16.38 -2.31
C GLU A 229 20.74 -15.78 -1.07
N THR A 230 19.74 -14.90 -1.25
CA THR A 230 18.92 -14.36 -0.16
C THR A 230 18.27 -15.50 0.65
N VAL A 231 17.64 -16.47 -0.01
CA VAL A 231 17.05 -17.64 0.66
C VAL A 231 18.08 -18.38 1.49
N SER A 232 19.27 -18.64 0.91
CA SER A 232 20.34 -19.38 1.59
C SER A 232 20.88 -18.63 2.81
N ARG A 233 21.05 -17.31 2.69
CA ARG A 233 21.51 -16.44 3.79
C ARG A 233 20.49 -16.33 4.89
N GLU A 234 19.24 -15.95 4.58
CA GLU A 234 18.20 -15.75 5.59
C GLU A 234 17.90 -17.03 6.39
N VAL A 235 17.85 -18.20 5.73
CA VAL A 235 17.65 -19.47 6.42
C VAL A 235 18.85 -19.80 7.32
N MET A 236 20.06 -19.49 6.88
CA MET A 236 21.26 -19.71 7.70
C MET A 236 21.28 -18.76 8.91
N GLU A 237 20.93 -17.48 8.72
CA GLU A 237 20.95 -16.46 9.77
C GLU A 237 19.87 -16.72 10.84
N GLU A 238 18.63 -17.03 10.41
CA GLU A 238 17.52 -17.18 11.35
C GLU A 238 17.51 -18.54 12.08
N VAL A 239 17.91 -19.62 11.40
CA VAL A 239 17.74 -20.99 11.95
C VAL A 239 18.97 -21.88 11.85
N GLY A 240 20.08 -21.41 11.29
CA GLY A 240 21.35 -22.14 11.22
C GLY A 240 21.34 -23.37 10.30
N VAL A 241 20.43 -23.42 9.31
CA VAL A 241 20.24 -24.56 8.42
C VAL A 241 20.74 -24.23 7.01
N LYS A 242 21.48 -25.18 6.37
CA LYS A 242 21.82 -25.11 4.97
C LYS A 242 20.69 -25.70 4.12
N VAL A 243 20.21 -24.94 3.13
CA VAL A 243 19.17 -25.37 2.20
C VAL A 243 19.75 -25.76 0.84
N LYS A 244 19.00 -26.57 0.11
CA LYS A 244 19.27 -26.99 -1.28
C LYS A 244 17.95 -27.16 -2.02
N ASN A 245 18.01 -27.35 -3.35
CA ASN A 245 16.83 -27.56 -4.19
C ASN A 245 15.81 -26.41 -4.05
N ILE A 246 16.31 -25.16 -4.08
CA ILE A 246 15.47 -23.97 -3.99
C ILE A 246 14.61 -23.91 -5.24
N THR A 247 13.28 -23.77 -5.05
CA THR A 247 12.31 -23.69 -6.16
C THR A 247 11.42 -22.48 -5.97
N TYR A 248 11.13 -21.78 -7.06
CA TYR A 248 10.19 -20.68 -7.06
C TYR A 248 8.75 -21.20 -6.99
N TYR A 249 7.98 -20.64 -6.07
CA TYR A 249 6.55 -20.96 -5.93
C TYR A 249 5.66 -19.86 -6.54
N LYS A 250 5.70 -18.66 -6.00
CA LYS A 250 4.86 -17.54 -6.44
C LYS A 250 5.39 -16.21 -5.91
N SER A 251 5.14 -15.11 -6.63
CA SER A 251 5.39 -13.76 -6.13
C SER A 251 4.10 -13.09 -5.72
N GLN A 252 4.19 -12.19 -4.74
CA GLN A 252 3.12 -11.29 -4.36
C GLN A 252 3.67 -9.86 -4.30
N PRO A 253 3.05 -8.90 -5.02
CA PRO A 253 3.39 -7.50 -4.86
C PRO A 253 2.90 -7.03 -3.48
N VAL A 254 3.84 -6.77 -2.58
CA VAL A 254 3.58 -6.24 -1.25
C VAL A 254 4.48 -5.06 -0.99
N SER A 255 4.08 -4.18 -0.08
CA SER A 255 4.88 -3.04 0.31
C SER A 255 5.87 -3.38 1.41
N TYR A 256 6.99 -2.68 1.37
CA TYR A 256 7.98 -2.63 2.42
C TYR A 256 7.40 -2.37 3.82
N THR A 257 6.36 -1.53 3.92
CA THR A 257 5.76 -1.15 5.21
C THR A 257 4.88 -2.24 5.84
N HIS A 258 4.54 -3.29 5.09
CA HIS A 258 3.65 -4.37 5.52
C HIS A 258 4.26 -5.77 5.40
N LEU A 259 5.55 -5.89 5.15
CA LEU A 259 6.27 -7.14 5.28
C LEU A 259 6.45 -7.48 6.77
N ARG A 260 5.33 -7.76 7.41
CA ARG A 260 5.35 -8.71 8.50
C ARG A 260 5.21 -10.07 7.84
N ALA A 261 6.19 -10.93 8.03
CA ALA A 261 6.24 -12.32 7.54
C ALA A 261 5.02 -13.18 7.93
N HIS A 262 3.99 -12.58 8.50
CA HIS A 262 2.87 -13.19 9.18
C HIS A 262 1.59 -13.29 8.38
N GLU A 263 1.54 -12.69 7.19
CA GLU A 263 0.28 -12.55 6.46
C GLU A 263 0.20 -13.36 5.17
N THR A 264 1.21 -14.15 4.87
CA THR A 264 1.11 -15.16 3.82
C THR A 264 0.55 -16.45 4.42
N THR A 265 -0.75 -16.56 4.50
CA THR A 265 -1.41 -17.86 4.58
C THR A 265 -1.13 -18.57 3.25
N LEU A 266 -0.09 -19.38 3.24
CA LEU A 266 0.04 -20.43 2.24
C LEU A 266 -1.01 -21.48 2.63
N HIS A 267 -2.13 -21.48 1.93
CA HIS A 267 -2.92 -22.69 1.83
C HIS A 267 -2.15 -23.64 0.94
N LEU A 268 -1.63 -24.71 1.54
CA LEU A 268 -1.12 -25.90 0.88
C LEU A 268 -2.25 -26.57 0.09
#